data_e8643e8b9fdc6dfe435ac08fba4d7b17
#
_entry.id   e8643e8b9fdc6dfe435ac08fba4d7b17
#
_cell.length_a   1.000
_cell.length_b   1.000
_cell.length_c   1.000
_cell.angle_alpha   90.00
_cell.angle_beta   90.00
_cell.angle_gamma   90.00
#
_symmetry.space_group_name_H-M   'P 1'
#
loop_
_entity.id
_entity.type
_entity.pdbx_description
1 polymer ?
#
loop_
_entity_poly.entity_id
_entity_poly.type
_entity_poly.pdbx_seq_one_letter_code
_entity_poly.pdbx_strand_id
1 'polypeptide(L)'
;MAELKNVKGAKLADPVGASIDPGTQELIALAQKLGIDTVFDRAAQMKPCAIGIQGICCKNCAMGPCRLPLPKGGIEGKDTRKGLCGATANTIAARNFIRMIAGGAAAHSDHGRCVAEVFLSAARKETDAYKIKDPNKLLAIAPWFDVATTVDVDGAAQDRNIDEIALEVAEKALNEWGKAEGELRYLKRAPAPLYEKWAKTGVLPRNIDREIVEIMHRTHMGVDQDYKNLMKQGTRASLADGWGGSMLATDLQDVLFGTPYPLQAEANLGVMKEDHVNIIVHGHEPVLS
;
A
#
# COMPACT_ATOMS: atom_id res chain seq x y z
N MET A 1 27.41 20.86 2.07
CA MET A 1 27.04 19.80 1.10
C MET A 1 28.19 18.81 1.07
N ALA A 2 28.00 17.57 1.51
CA ALA A 2 29.05 16.56 1.47
C ALA A 2 29.26 16.17 -0.01
N GLU A 3 30.46 16.36 -0.53
CA GLU A 3 30.85 15.82 -1.83
C GLU A 3 30.70 14.29 -1.78
N LEU A 4 29.69 13.75 -2.47
CA LEU A 4 29.63 12.35 -2.79
C LEU A 4 30.78 12.03 -3.74
N LYS A 5 31.91 11.54 -3.18
CA LYS A 5 33.06 11.10 -3.97
C LYS A 5 32.59 9.92 -4.82
N ASN A 6 32.45 10.14 -6.13
CA ASN A 6 32.31 9.06 -7.11
C ASN A 6 33.37 7.99 -6.82
N VAL A 7 32.92 6.78 -6.49
CA VAL A 7 33.83 5.64 -6.36
C VAL A 7 34.41 5.39 -7.76
N LYS A 8 35.69 5.73 -7.95
CA LYS A 8 36.37 5.55 -9.24
C LYS A 8 36.19 4.09 -9.71
N GLY A 9 35.55 3.91 -10.88
CA GLY A 9 35.31 2.60 -11.48
C GLY A 9 33.96 1.97 -11.19
N ALA A 10 33.01 2.68 -10.55
CA ALA A 10 31.66 2.19 -10.41
C ALA A 10 30.95 2.09 -11.78
N LYS A 11 30.25 0.98 -12.02
CA LYS A 11 29.46 0.80 -13.23
C LYS A 11 28.24 1.73 -13.15
N LEU A 12 28.12 2.66 -14.10
CA LEU A 12 26.96 3.52 -14.24
C LEU A 12 25.86 2.82 -15.08
N ALA A 13 24.64 3.27 -14.92
CA ALA A 13 23.53 2.82 -15.75
C ALA A 13 23.72 3.30 -17.22
N ASP A 14 23.24 2.50 -18.17
CA ASP A 14 23.04 2.96 -19.54
C ASP A 14 21.70 3.74 -19.56
N PRO A 15 21.68 5.06 -19.85
CA PRO A 15 20.45 5.84 -19.85
C PRO A 15 19.40 5.27 -20.81
N VAL A 16 19.79 4.80 -21.99
CA VAL A 16 18.89 4.24 -23.01
C VAL A 16 18.29 2.91 -22.55
N GLY A 17 19.10 2.07 -21.89
CA GLY A 17 18.63 0.81 -21.33
C GLY A 17 17.84 0.95 -20.03
N ALA A 18 17.94 2.08 -19.34
CA ALA A 18 17.28 2.30 -18.06
C ALA A 18 15.83 2.79 -18.19
N SER A 19 15.49 3.49 -19.28
CA SER A 19 14.14 4.02 -19.51
C SER A 19 13.81 4.09 -21.00
N ILE A 20 12.54 3.95 -21.33
CA ILE A 20 12.02 4.18 -22.70
C ILE A 20 11.67 5.66 -22.94
N ASP A 21 11.60 6.48 -21.89
CA ASP A 21 11.28 7.90 -21.99
C ASP A 21 12.52 8.73 -22.27
N PRO A 22 12.57 9.49 -23.39
CA PRO A 22 13.74 10.30 -23.75
C PRO A 22 14.12 11.34 -22.69
N GLY A 23 13.14 12.01 -22.08
CA GLY A 23 13.40 12.99 -21.01
C GLY A 23 14.07 12.37 -19.80
N THR A 24 13.64 11.18 -19.39
CA THR A 24 14.29 10.41 -18.33
C THR A 24 15.72 10.00 -18.72
N GLN A 25 15.97 9.60 -19.97
CA GLN A 25 17.31 9.26 -20.46
C GLN A 25 18.24 10.48 -20.38
N GLU A 26 17.78 11.65 -20.80
CA GLU A 26 18.55 12.91 -20.72
C GLU A 26 18.85 13.28 -19.27
N LEU A 27 17.88 13.15 -18.36
CA LEU A 27 18.10 13.44 -16.92
C LEU A 27 19.06 12.47 -16.27
N ILE A 28 19.03 11.18 -16.61
CA ILE A 28 20.02 10.19 -16.14
C ILE A 28 21.42 10.60 -16.61
N ALA A 29 21.57 10.93 -17.90
CA ALA A 29 22.84 11.36 -18.45
C ALA A 29 23.34 12.66 -17.80
N LEU A 30 22.48 13.63 -17.55
CA LEU A 30 22.81 14.87 -16.85
C LEU A 30 23.22 14.59 -15.39
N ALA A 31 22.49 13.75 -14.66
CA ALA A 31 22.83 13.36 -13.30
C ALA A 31 24.23 12.75 -13.23
N GLN A 32 24.54 11.83 -14.16
CA GLN A 32 25.87 11.23 -14.26
C GLN A 32 26.97 12.25 -14.55
N LYS A 33 26.70 13.22 -15.47
CA LYS A 33 27.63 14.31 -15.76
C LYS A 33 27.89 15.20 -14.54
N LEU A 34 26.88 15.42 -13.71
CA LEU A 34 26.96 16.21 -12.48
C LEU A 34 27.48 15.40 -11.28
N GLY A 35 27.78 14.12 -11.43
CA GLY A 35 28.20 13.23 -10.35
C GLY A 35 27.12 12.92 -9.34
N ILE A 36 25.83 13.02 -9.73
CA ILE A 36 24.67 12.70 -8.90
C ILE A 36 24.36 11.22 -9.07
N ASP A 37 24.35 10.47 -7.97
CA ASP A 37 24.04 9.05 -7.93
C ASP A 37 22.53 8.82 -8.03
N THR A 38 22.11 8.00 -8.99
CA THR A 38 20.71 7.66 -9.23
C THR A 38 20.40 6.23 -8.79
N VAL A 39 19.09 5.87 -8.68
CA VAL A 39 18.66 4.49 -8.44
C VAL A 39 19.13 3.56 -9.56
N PHE A 40 19.20 4.03 -10.79
CA PHE A 40 19.66 3.25 -11.93
C PHE A 40 21.15 2.91 -11.83
N ASP A 41 21.99 3.85 -11.37
CA ASP A 41 23.42 3.62 -11.15
C ASP A 41 23.65 2.60 -10.02
N ARG A 42 22.88 2.70 -8.94
CA ARG A 42 22.93 1.70 -7.85
C ARG A 42 22.49 0.32 -8.33
N ALA A 43 21.41 0.24 -9.13
CA ALA A 43 20.97 -1.02 -9.71
C ALA A 43 22.00 -1.66 -10.64
N ALA A 44 22.70 -0.85 -11.46
CA ALA A 44 23.75 -1.31 -12.35
C ALA A 44 24.97 -1.91 -11.60
N GLN A 45 25.19 -1.49 -10.35
CA GLN A 45 26.24 -2.01 -9.48
C GLN A 45 25.86 -3.30 -8.77
N MET A 46 24.57 -3.61 -8.67
CA MET A 46 24.09 -4.81 -8.01
C MET A 46 24.17 -6.03 -8.93
N LYS A 47 24.63 -7.16 -8.38
CA LYS A 47 24.53 -8.44 -9.06
C LYS A 47 23.29 -9.18 -8.56
N PRO A 48 22.28 -9.42 -9.42
CA PRO A 48 21.11 -10.20 -9.02
C PRO A 48 21.51 -11.58 -8.53
N CYS A 49 20.93 -12.05 -7.44
CA CYS A 49 21.10 -13.43 -6.99
C CYS A 49 20.28 -14.36 -7.88
N ALA A 50 20.93 -15.26 -8.61
CA ALA A 50 20.29 -16.18 -9.55
C ALA A 50 19.22 -17.10 -8.90
N ILE A 51 19.32 -17.35 -7.59
CA ILE A 51 18.34 -18.14 -6.83
C ILE A 51 17.24 -17.22 -6.30
N GLY A 52 17.60 -16.04 -5.78
CA GLY A 52 16.65 -15.08 -5.23
C GLY A 52 15.65 -14.56 -6.27
N ILE A 53 16.13 -14.27 -7.48
CA ILE A 53 15.29 -13.79 -8.59
C ILE A 53 14.22 -14.81 -9.02
N GLN A 54 14.43 -16.10 -8.77
CA GLN A 54 13.47 -17.16 -9.04
C GLN A 54 12.38 -17.28 -7.95
N GLY A 55 12.46 -16.51 -6.86
CA GLY A 55 11.50 -16.55 -5.75
C GLY A 55 11.56 -17.81 -4.88
N ILE A 56 12.55 -18.68 -5.07
CA ILE A 56 12.69 -20.01 -4.41
C ILE A 56 13.72 -20.02 -3.28
N CYS A 57 14.06 -18.85 -2.75
CA CYS A 57 14.90 -18.66 -1.58
C CYS A 57 14.04 -18.15 -0.42
N CYS A 58 13.91 -18.96 0.64
CA CYS A 58 13.17 -18.57 1.85
C CYS A 58 14.12 -18.07 2.94
N LYS A 59 13.86 -16.87 3.45
CA LYS A 59 14.57 -16.24 4.58
C LYS A 59 13.63 -15.84 5.73
N ASN A 60 12.49 -16.51 5.85
CA ASN A 60 11.43 -16.10 6.77
C ASN A 60 11.63 -16.59 8.22
N CYS A 61 12.71 -17.29 8.51
CA CYS A 61 13.09 -17.72 9.87
C CYS A 61 14.60 -17.85 10.02
N ALA A 62 15.08 -17.98 11.26
CA ALA A 62 16.48 -18.11 11.59
C ALA A 62 17.13 -19.45 11.11
N MET A 63 16.32 -20.46 10.79
CA MET A 63 16.81 -21.74 10.27
C MET A 63 17.28 -21.64 8.80
N GLY A 64 16.87 -20.60 8.08
CA GLY A 64 17.25 -20.36 6.70
C GLY A 64 18.68 -19.77 6.54
N PRO A 65 19.02 -19.39 5.29
CA PRO A 65 18.19 -19.42 4.10
C PRO A 65 17.98 -20.82 3.53
N CYS A 66 16.72 -21.18 3.23
CA CYS A 66 16.41 -22.39 2.47
C CYS A 66 16.39 -22.05 0.98
N ARG A 67 17.20 -22.72 0.19
CA ARG A 67 17.33 -22.48 -1.24
C ARG A 67 16.97 -23.73 -2.02
N LEU A 68 16.07 -23.63 -2.96
CA LEU A 68 15.62 -24.72 -3.82
C LEU A 68 15.90 -24.42 -5.30
N PRO A 69 17.19 -24.27 -5.70
CA PRO A 69 17.53 -23.94 -7.08
C PRO A 69 17.08 -25.05 -8.02
N LEU A 70 16.61 -24.67 -9.21
CA LEU A 70 16.30 -25.65 -10.25
C LEU A 70 17.55 -26.43 -10.63
N PRO A 71 17.48 -27.77 -10.71
CA PRO A 71 18.60 -28.59 -11.22
C PRO A 71 18.88 -28.28 -12.69
N LYS A 72 20.10 -28.50 -13.12
CA LYS A 72 20.44 -28.44 -14.54
C LYS A 72 19.61 -29.50 -15.29
N GLY A 73 18.88 -29.09 -16.30
CA GLY A 73 17.95 -29.95 -17.03
C GLY A 73 16.49 -29.92 -16.57
N GLY A 74 16.20 -29.13 -15.51
CA GLY A 74 14.81 -28.99 -15.00
C GLY A 74 14.43 -30.09 -14.00
N ILE A 75 13.12 -30.23 -13.78
CA ILE A 75 12.53 -31.24 -12.89
C ILE A 75 11.60 -32.11 -13.74
N GLU A 76 11.88 -33.40 -13.79
CA GLU A 76 10.96 -34.37 -14.38
C GLU A 76 9.95 -34.82 -13.32
N GLY A 77 8.66 -34.71 -13.64
CA GLY A 77 7.58 -35.11 -12.73
C GLY A 77 7.34 -34.13 -11.59
N LYS A 78 6.98 -34.63 -10.42
CA LYS A 78 6.62 -33.84 -9.25
C LYS A 78 7.86 -33.34 -8.50
N ASP A 79 7.97 -32.03 -8.25
CA ASP A 79 9.03 -31.49 -7.41
C ASP A 79 8.87 -31.95 -5.94
N THR A 80 9.82 -32.72 -5.46
CA THR A 80 9.84 -33.26 -4.09
C THR A 80 10.77 -32.51 -3.16
N ARG A 81 11.50 -31.51 -3.65
CA ARG A 81 12.45 -30.72 -2.85
C ARG A 81 11.71 -29.90 -1.79
N LYS A 82 12.32 -29.81 -0.61
CA LYS A 82 11.74 -29.11 0.54
C LYS A 82 12.80 -28.30 1.27
N GLY A 83 12.40 -27.16 1.81
CA GLY A 83 13.16 -26.45 2.82
C GLY A 83 13.19 -27.18 4.16
N LEU A 84 13.97 -26.69 5.13
CA LEU A 84 14.14 -27.31 6.44
C LEU A 84 12.82 -27.57 7.19
N CYS A 85 11.83 -26.68 7.06
CA CYS A 85 10.51 -26.83 7.67
C CYS A 85 9.50 -27.63 6.83
N GLY A 86 9.94 -28.24 5.73
CA GLY A 86 9.06 -28.97 4.81
C GLY A 86 8.43 -28.11 3.69
N ALA A 87 8.70 -26.82 3.62
CA ALA A 87 8.16 -25.94 2.60
C ALA A 87 8.63 -26.31 1.19
N THR A 88 7.69 -26.51 0.28
CA THR A 88 7.97 -26.75 -1.15
C THR A 88 8.36 -25.46 -1.86
N ALA A 89 8.81 -25.53 -3.11
CA ALA A 89 9.09 -24.35 -3.92
C ALA A 89 7.84 -23.44 -4.05
N ASN A 90 6.66 -24.03 -4.28
CA ASN A 90 5.40 -23.27 -4.35
C ASN A 90 5.07 -22.56 -3.02
N THR A 91 5.29 -23.24 -1.90
CA THR A 91 5.09 -22.65 -0.56
C THR A 91 6.06 -21.47 -0.33
N ILE A 92 7.33 -21.63 -0.73
CA ILE A 92 8.34 -20.57 -0.59
C ILE A 92 7.98 -19.36 -1.46
N ALA A 93 7.63 -19.59 -2.72
CA ALA A 93 7.24 -18.52 -3.63
C ALA A 93 6.00 -17.76 -3.11
N ALA A 94 4.96 -18.49 -2.66
CA ALA A 94 3.77 -17.89 -2.06
C ALA A 94 4.11 -17.07 -0.80
N ARG A 95 4.94 -17.60 0.10
CA ARG A 95 5.40 -16.88 1.30
C ARG A 95 6.11 -15.58 0.95
N ASN A 96 7.04 -15.61 0.00
CA ASN A 96 7.76 -14.43 -0.43
C ASN A 96 6.81 -13.40 -1.03
N PHE A 97 5.88 -13.83 -1.88
CA PHE A 97 4.91 -12.96 -2.54
C PHE A 97 3.99 -12.26 -1.53
N ILE A 98 3.35 -13.02 -0.63
CA ILE A 98 2.42 -12.42 0.32
C ILE A 98 3.10 -11.57 1.39
N ARG A 99 4.39 -11.80 1.70
CA ARG A 99 5.16 -10.89 2.55
C ARG A 99 5.46 -9.56 1.89
N MET A 100 5.63 -9.52 0.57
CA MET A 100 5.71 -8.25 -0.16
C MET A 100 4.37 -7.50 -0.09
N ILE A 101 3.24 -8.22 -0.24
CA ILE A 101 1.92 -7.64 -0.02
C ILE A 101 1.79 -7.08 1.40
N ALA A 102 2.18 -7.86 2.42
CA ALA A 102 2.13 -7.42 3.82
C ALA A 102 3.01 -6.17 4.08
N GLY A 103 4.16 -6.08 3.43
CA GLY A 103 5.04 -4.90 3.51
C GLY A 103 4.38 -3.63 2.95
N GLY A 104 3.76 -3.74 1.78
CA GLY A 104 3.00 -2.63 1.17
C GLY A 104 1.76 -2.26 1.99
N ALA A 105 1.00 -3.28 2.41
CA ALA A 105 -0.17 -3.08 3.25
C ALA A 105 0.17 -2.42 4.60
N ALA A 106 1.32 -2.76 5.20
CA ALA A 106 1.79 -2.14 6.43
C ALA A 106 2.09 -0.64 6.24
N ALA A 107 2.69 -0.26 5.11
CA ALA A 107 2.97 1.15 4.81
C ALA A 107 1.68 1.97 4.67
N HIS A 108 0.68 1.47 3.93
CA HIS A 108 -0.62 2.13 3.81
C HIS A 108 -1.41 2.10 5.13
N SER A 109 -1.34 1.01 5.89
CA SER A 109 -1.98 0.90 7.19
C SER A 109 -1.48 1.98 8.16
N ASP A 110 -0.17 2.12 8.30
CA ASP A 110 0.43 3.10 9.20
C ASP A 110 0.11 4.54 8.79
N HIS A 111 0.25 4.85 7.48
CA HIS A 111 -0.15 6.14 6.93
C HIS A 111 -1.66 6.41 7.14
N GLY A 112 -2.52 5.46 6.80
CA GLY A 112 -3.97 5.61 6.94
C GLY A 112 -4.40 5.81 8.39
N ARG A 113 -3.75 5.13 9.35
CA ARG A 113 -3.99 5.34 10.77
C ARG A 113 -3.60 6.74 11.20
N CYS A 114 -2.43 7.25 10.79
CA CYS A 114 -2.01 8.63 11.07
C CYS A 114 -3.03 9.63 10.53
N VAL A 115 -3.57 9.43 9.32
CA VAL A 115 -4.64 10.27 8.77
C VAL A 115 -5.90 10.23 9.63
N ALA A 116 -6.32 9.04 10.08
CA ALA A 116 -7.49 8.89 10.94
C ALA A 116 -7.30 9.54 12.32
N GLU A 117 -6.08 9.50 12.88
CA GLU A 117 -5.73 10.19 14.12
C GLU A 117 -5.78 11.72 13.96
N VAL A 118 -5.26 12.25 12.85
CA VAL A 118 -5.35 13.69 12.52
C VAL A 118 -6.81 14.09 12.32
N PHE A 119 -7.61 13.24 11.64
CA PHE A 119 -9.02 13.47 11.45
C PHE A 119 -9.77 13.51 12.80
N LEU A 120 -9.45 12.62 13.74
CA LEU A 120 -10.00 12.63 15.09
C LEU A 120 -9.66 13.92 15.84
N SER A 121 -8.40 14.36 15.78
CA SER A 121 -7.96 15.62 16.41
C SER A 121 -8.68 16.83 15.81
N ALA A 122 -8.92 16.85 14.49
CA ALA A 122 -9.72 17.89 13.83
C ALA A 122 -11.19 17.86 14.28
N ALA A 123 -11.80 16.66 14.36
CA ALA A 123 -13.18 16.50 14.83
C ALA A 123 -13.36 16.92 16.29
N ARG A 124 -12.36 16.69 17.14
CA ARG A 124 -12.32 17.14 18.53
C ARG A 124 -11.95 18.61 18.72
N LYS A 125 -11.57 19.30 17.64
CA LYS A 125 -11.09 20.69 17.68
C LYS A 125 -9.83 20.86 18.55
N GLU A 126 -8.99 19.83 18.59
CA GLU A 126 -7.70 19.83 19.32
C GLU A 126 -6.58 20.50 18.50
N THR A 127 -6.84 20.84 17.24
CA THR A 127 -5.89 21.51 16.34
C THR A 127 -6.57 22.59 15.52
N ASP A 128 -5.87 23.69 15.29
CA ASP A 128 -6.27 24.75 14.37
C ASP A 128 -5.77 24.54 12.93
N ALA A 129 -4.82 23.61 12.76
CA ALA A 129 -4.19 23.33 11.47
C ALA A 129 -5.12 22.61 10.49
N TYR A 130 -6.04 21.78 11.01
CA TYR A 130 -6.97 20.98 10.22
C TYR A 130 -8.40 21.20 10.68
N LYS A 131 -9.33 21.22 9.72
CA LYS A 131 -10.77 21.41 9.96
C LYS A 131 -11.57 20.51 9.02
N ILE A 132 -12.82 20.24 9.38
CA ILE A 132 -13.78 19.59 8.47
C ILE A 132 -14.11 20.59 7.36
N LYS A 133 -13.50 20.42 6.20
CA LYS A 133 -13.56 21.38 5.09
C LYS A 133 -14.62 21.00 4.05
N ASP A 134 -14.87 19.70 3.88
CA ASP A 134 -15.91 19.18 2.99
C ASP A 134 -16.96 18.38 3.78
N PRO A 135 -17.98 19.05 4.35
CA PRO A 135 -19.05 18.39 5.06
C PRO A 135 -19.90 17.49 4.15
N ASN A 136 -20.01 17.80 2.85
CA ASN A 136 -20.74 16.94 1.91
C ASN A 136 -20.05 15.60 1.72
N LYS A 137 -18.73 15.61 1.61
CA LYS A 137 -17.94 14.38 1.58
C LYS A 137 -18.08 13.58 2.86
N LEU A 138 -18.06 14.25 4.03
CA LEU A 138 -18.29 13.60 5.32
C LEU A 138 -19.65 12.88 5.36
N LEU A 139 -20.72 13.56 4.97
CA LEU A 139 -22.06 12.97 4.92
C LEU A 139 -22.14 11.79 3.95
N ALA A 140 -21.42 11.87 2.82
CA ALA A 140 -21.39 10.79 1.84
C ALA A 140 -20.66 9.53 2.35
N ILE A 141 -19.62 9.68 3.18
CA ILE A 141 -18.85 8.53 3.70
C ILE A 141 -19.37 7.97 5.02
N ALA A 142 -20.10 8.77 5.80
CA ALA A 142 -20.62 8.39 7.12
C ALA A 142 -21.36 7.03 7.13
N PRO A 143 -22.22 6.70 6.14
CA PRO A 143 -22.91 5.41 6.09
C PRO A 143 -21.97 4.21 5.99
N TRP A 144 -20.78 4.36 5.38
CA TRP A 144 -19.79 3.29 5.28
C TRP A 144 -19.15 2.93 6.62
N PHE A 145 -19.27 3.83 7.61
CA PHE A 145 -18.86 3.59 9.00
C PHE A 145 -20.06 3.23 9.90
N ASP A 146 -21.23 2.96 9.35
CA ASP A 146 -22.48 2.76 10.09
C ASP A 146 -22.81 3.99 10.98
N VAL A 147 -22.55 5.21 10.49
CA VAL A 147 -22.88 6.48 11.14
C VAL A 147 -24.10 7.07 10.46
N ALA A 148 -25.15 7.27 11.24
CA ALA A 148 -26.37 7.94 10.75
C ALA A 148 -26.11 9.45 10.57
N THR A 149 -26.61 10.01 9.48
CA THR A 149 -26.54 11.45 9.20
C THR A 149 -27.78 12.21 9.67
N THR A 150 -28.86 11.49 9.96
CA THR A 150 -30.13 12.03 10.48
C THR A 150 -30.52 11.30 11.75
N VAL A 151 -31.37 11.94 12.55
CA VAL A 151 -32.01 11.37 13.73
C VAL A 151 -33.51 11.56 13.63
N ASP A 152 -34.29 10.61 14.11
CA ASP A 152 -35.73 10.73 14.21
C ASP A 152 -36.07 11.57 15.47
N VAL A 153 -36.77 12.66 15.29
CA VAL A 153 -37.31 13.49 16.37
C VAL A 153 -38.83 13.63 16.14
N ASP A 154 -39.60 13.01 17.01
CA ASP A 154 -41.06 13.04 16.97
C ASP A 154 -41.65 12.56 15.62
N GLY A 155 -41.05 11.57 14.98
CA GLY A 155 -41.49 11.02 13.71
C GLY A 155 -41.02 11.80 12.48
N ALA A 156 -40.11 12.76 12.64
CA ALA A 156 -39.50 13.52 11.55
C ALA A 156 -37.97 13.34 11.54
N ALA A 157 -37.43 13.06 10.36
CA ALA A 157 -35.99 13.01 10.19
C ALA A 157 -35.37 14.40 10.26
N GLN A 158 -34.43 14.61 11.17
CA GLN A 158 -33.65 15.85 11.30
C GLN A 158 -32.17 15.58 11.08
N ASP A 159 -31.47 16.53 10.43
CA ASP A 159 -30.05 16.45 10.20
C ASP A 159 -29.27 16.52 11.53
N ARG A 160 -28.32 15.65 11.70
CA ARG A 160 -27.38 15.64 12.84
C ARG A 160 -26.33 16.74 12.67
N ASN A 161 -25.74 17.15 13.78
CA ASN A 161 -24.61 18.07 13.78
C ASN A 161 -23.38 17.44 13.08
N ILE A 162 -22.76 18.22 12.18
CA ILE A 162 -21.58 17.81 11.41
C ILE A 162 -20.41 17.43 12.32
N ASP A 163 -20.18 18.16 13.42
CA ASP A 163 -19.09 17.89 14.36
C ASP A 163 -19.31 16.53 15.08
N GLU A 164 -20.56 16.20 15.43
CA GLU A 164 -20.89 14.90 16.04
C GLU A 164 -20.69 13.75 15.05
N ILE A 165 -21.11 13.93 13.80
CA ILE A 165 -20.91 12.95 12.73
C ILE A 165 -19.42 12.75 12.50
N ALA A 166 -18.62 13.82 12.43
CA ALA A 166 -17.18 13.75 12.25
C ALA A 166 -16.49 12.97 13.36
N LEU A 167 -16.86 13.23 14.62
CA LEU A 167 -16.31 12.52 15.76
C LEU A 167 -16.63 11.02 15.71
N GLU A 168 -17.89 10.68 15.44
CA GLU A 168 -18.31 9.27 15.37
C GLU A 168 -17.63 8.54 14.19
N VAL A 169 -17.52 9.20 13.02
CA VAL A 169 -16.78 8.66 11.87
C VAL A 169 -15.31 8.40 12.22
N ALA A 170 -14.65 9.36 12.89
CA ALA A 170 -13.24 9.22 13.29
C ALA A 170 -13.01 8.02 14.22
N GLU A 171 -13.84 7.86 15.24
CA GLU A 171 -13.75 6.76 16.19
C GLU A 171 -14.00 5.40 15.52
N LYS A 172 -15.01 5.33 14.66
CA LYS A 172 -15.31 4.10 13.90
C LYS A 172 -14.27 3.79 12.84
N ALA A 173 -13.67 4.79 12.21
CA ALA A 173 -12.56 4.62 11.29
C ALA A 173 -11.36 4.00 12.00
N LEU A 174 -10.93 4.55 13.16
CA LEU A 174 -9.82 4.02 13.94
C LEU A 174 -10.04 2.57 14.41
N ASN A 175 -11.29 2.17 14.66
CA ASN A 175 -11.62 0.79 15.00
C ASN A 175 -11.33 -0.21 13.86
N GLU A 176 -11.18 0.24 12.62
CA GLU A 176 -10.87 -0.65 11.49
C GLU A 176 -9.43 -1.22 11.53
N TRP A 177 -8.55 -0.66 12.37
CA TRP A 177 -7.19 -1.18 12.56
C TRP A 177 -7.09 -2.29 13.60
N GLY A 178 -7.69 -2.13 14.77
CA GLY A 178 -7.38 -2.89 15.98
C GLY A 178 -8.38 -3.95 16.42
N LYS A 179 -9.51 -4.16 15.74
CA LYS A 179 -10.49 -5.17 16.16
C LYS A 179 -10.01 -6.59 15.86
N ALA A 180 -10.23 -7.52 16.82
CA ALA A 180 -9.77 -8.90 16.70
C ALA A 180 -10.57 -9.71 15.68
N GLU A 181 -11.87 -9.46 15.58
CA GLU A 181 -12.83 -10.20 14.76
C GLU A 181 -13.78 -9.26 14.03
N GLY A 182 -14.60 -9.81 13.16
CA GLY A 182 -15.57 -9.09 12.37
C GLY A 182 -15.11 -8.94 10.92
N GLU A 183 -15.56 -7.89 10.29
CA GLU A 183 -15.28 -7.57 8.89
C GLU A 183 -14.86 -6.11 8.77
N LEU A 184 -13.96 -5.82 7.84
CA LEU A 184 -13.60 -4.47 7.46
C LEU A 184 -14.85 -3.78 6.86
N ARG A 185 -15.46 -2.85 7.60
CA ARG A 185 -16.72 -2.20 7.20
C ARG A 185 -16.59 -1.43 5.90
N TYR A 186 -15.50 -0.72 5.77
CA TYR A 186 -15.25 0.13 4.61
C TYR A 186 -15.18 -0.63 3.28
N LEU A 187 -15.01 -1.96 3.33
CA LEU A 187 -15.08 -2.84 2.16
C LEU A 187 -16.47 -2.82 1.49
N LYS A 188 -17.53 -2.49 2.24
CA LYS A 188 -18.90 -2.37 1.70
C LYS A 188 -19.06 -1.23 0.69
N ARG A 189 -18.09 -0.31 0.64
CA ARG A 189 -18.01 0.73 -0.39
C ARG A 189 -17.68 0.15 -1.78
N ALA A 190 -17.16 -1.06 -1.85
CA ALA A 190 -16.88 -1.73 -3.10
C ALA A 190 -18.17 -2.02 -3.89
N PRO A 191 -18.12 -2.10 -5.23
CA PRO A 191 -19.25 -2.52 -6.04
C PRO A 191 -19.83 -3.86 -5.54
N ALA A 192 -21.16 -3.92 -5.34
CA ALA A 192 -21.82 -5.08 -4.75
C ALA A 192 -21.44 -6.43 -5.41
N PRO A 193 -21.32 -6.55 -6.76
CA PRO A 193 -20.93 -7.82 -7.39
C PRO A 193 -19.52 -8.29 -6.99
N LEU A 194 -18.59 -7.35 -6.72
CA LEU A 194 -17.24 -7.67 -6.25
C LEU A 194 -17.26 -8.12 -4.79
N TYR A 195 -17.96 -7.38 -3.93
CA TYR A 195 -18.14 -7.75 -2.54
C TYR A 195 -18.72 -9.16 -2.38
N GLU A 196 -19.81 -9.47 -3.10
CA GLU A 196 -20.44 -10.79 -3.10
C GLU A 196 -19.47 -11.89 -3.56
N LYS A 197 -18.68 -11.63 -4.59
CA LYS A 197 -17.66 -12.56 -5.07
C LYS A 197 -16.60 -12.83 -4.00
N TRP A 198 -16.12 -11.80 -3.31
CA TRP A 198 -15.14 -11.93 -2.24
C TRP A 198 -15.71 -12.66 -1.02
N ALA A 199 -16.95 -12.37 -0.65
CA ALA A 199 -17.66 -13.10 0.40
C ALA A 199 -17.78 -14.60 0.06
N LYS A 200 -18.26 -14.92 -1.13
CA LYS A 200 -18.41 -16.29 -1.61
C LYS A 200 -17.09 -17.08 -1.66
N THR A 201 -15.97 -16.39 -1.93
CA THR A 201 -14.65 -17.03 -1.99
C THR A 201 -13.93 -17.06 -0.64
N GLY A 202 -14.50 -16.45 0.41
CA GLY A 202 -13.96 -16.45 1.77
C GLY A 202 -12.70 -15.60 1.90
N VAL A 203 -12.62 -14.48 1.16
CA VAL A 203 -11.46 -13.57 1.18
C VAL A 203 -11.79 -12.19 1.75
N LEU A 204 -12.92 -12.02 2.45
CA LEU A 204 -13.21 -10.78 3.16
C LEU A 204 -12.21 -10.59 4.30
N PRO A 205 -11.55 -9.43 4.40
CA PRO A 205 -10.65 -9.11 5.51
C PRO A 205 -11.44 -8.79 6.78
N ARG A 206 -10.85 -9.08 7.93
CA ARG A 206 -11.44 -8.78 9.26
C ARG A 206 -11.18 -7.34 9.69
N ASN A 207 -9.95 -6.91 9.56
CA ASN A 207 -9.49 -5.52 9.70
C ASN A 207 -8.12 -5.37 9.05
N ILE A 208 -7.54 -4.17 9.12
CA ILE A 208 -6.32 -3.85 8.38
C ILE A 208 -5.12 -4.59 8.98
N ASP A 209 -4.80 -4.35 10.25
CA ASP A 209 -3.60 -4.87 10.89
C ASP A 209 -3.64 -6.40 11.09
N ARG A 210 -4.82 -6.95 11.33
CA ARG A 210 -4.99 -8.38 11.56
C ARG A 210 -4.52 -9.22 10.37
N GLU A 211 -4.81 -8.78 9.15
CA GLU A 211 -4.42 -9.52 7.94
C GLU A 211 -2.90 -9.47 7.73
N ILE A 212 -2.26 -8.36 8.09
CA ILE A 212 -0.79 -8.21 8.03
C ILE A 212 -0.12 -9.13 9.05
N VAL A 213 -0.57 -9.07 10.30
CA VAL A 213 -0.03 -9.90 11.38
C VAL A 213 -0.18 -11.38 11.07
N GLU A 214 -1.32 -11.79 10.52
CA GLU A 214 -1.57 -13.19 10.16
C GLU A 214 -0.65 -13.68 9.04
N ILE A 215 -0.33 -12.84 8.04
CA ILE A 215 0.67 -13.17 7.02
C ILE A 215 2.03 -13.43 7.68
N MET A 216 2.46 -12.57 8.60
CA MET A 216 3.74 -12.73 9.29
C MET A 216 3.82 -14.04 10.07
N HIS A 217 2.73 -14.43 10.74
CA HIS A 217 2.62 -15.70 11.44
C HIS A 217 2.57 -16.90 10.48
N ARG A 218 1.65 -16.92 9.52
CA ARG A 218 1.47 -18.05 8.59
C ARG A 218 2.69 -18.37 7.75
N THR A 219 3.46 -17.35 7.41
CA THR A 219 4.68 -17.52 6.59
C THR A 219 5.91 -17.92 7.39
N HIS A 220 5.80 -18.01 8.72
CA HIS A 220 6.88 -18.45 9.57
C HIS A 220 7.10 -19.98 9.52
N MET A 221 8.16 -20.45 10.15
CA MET A 221 8.65 -21.85 10.07
C MET A 221 7.54 -22.86 10.40
N GLY A 222 7.17 -23.69 9.42
CA GLY A 222 6.27 -24.83 9.59
C GLY A 222 4.80 -24.51 9.83
N VAL A 223 4.39 -23.24 9.89
CA VAL A 223 3.01 -22.87 10.28
C VAL A 223 2.01 -23.19 9.18
N ASP A 224 2.18 -22.67 7.97
CA ASP A 224 1.29 -22.99 6.83
C ASP A 224 2.12 -23.47 5.64
N GLN A 225 1.80 -24.66 5.15
CA GLN A 225 2.47 -25.30 4.03
C GLN A 225 1.63 -25.26 2.75
N ASP A 226 0.35 -24.93 2.84
CA ASP A 226 -0.53 -24.86 1.68
C ASP A 226 -0.41 -23.49 1.00
N TYR A 227 0.25 -23.48 -0.15
CA TYR A 227 0.41 -22.25 -0.93
C TYR A 227 -0.92 -21.60 -1.35
N LYS A 228 -2.00 -22.39 -1.53
CA LYS A 228 -3.33 -21.85 -1.88
C LYS A 228 -3.95 -21.08 -0.71
N ASN A 229 -3.80 -21.59 0.52
CA ASN A 229 -4.20 -20.86 1.73
C ASN A 229 -3.41 -19.58 1.90
N LEU A 230 -2.10 -19.63 1.67
CA LEU A 230 -1.24 -18.46 1.71
C LEU A 230 -1.67 -17.41 0.69
N MET A 231 -1.98 -17.81 -0.56
CA MET A 231 -2.47 -16.89 -1.59
C MET A 231 -3.84 -16.26 -1.23
N LYS A 232 -4.77 -17.04 -0.64
CA LYS A 232 -6.02 -16.49 -0.11
C LYS A 232 -5.78 -15.45 0.98
N GLN A 233 -4.83 -15.70 1.87
CA GLN A 233 -4.45 -14.72 2.91
C GLN A 233 -3.87 -13.45 2.29
N GLY A 234 -3.04 -13.58 1.27
CA GLY A 234 -2.52 -12.44 0.51
C GLY A 234 -3.65 -11.60 -0.12
N THR A 235 -4.66 -12.25 -0.68
CA THR A 235 -5.84 -11.57 -1.22
C THR A 235 -6.60 -10.80 -0.14
N ARG A 236 -6.81 -11.38 1.06
CA ARG A 236 -7.43 -10.65 2.18
C ARG A 236 -6.63 -9.42 2.56
N ALA A 237 -5.32 -9.55 2.67
CA ALA A 237 -4.45 -8.42 2.99
C ALA A 237 -4.48 -7.33 1.91
N SER A 238 -4.52 -7.70 0.62
CA SER A 238 -4.65 -6.74 -0.49
C SER A 238 -5.98 -5.99 -0.45
N LEU A 239 -7.08 -6.66 -0.06
CA LEU A 239 -8.37 -5.99 0.11
C LEU A 239 -8.37 -5.06 1.34
N ALA A 240 -7.73 -5.49 2.44
CA ALA A 240 -7.55 -4.65 3.63
C ALA A 240 -6.69 -3.42 3.33
N ASP A 241 -5.66 -3.58 2.51
CA ASP A 241 -4.79 -2.49 2.04
C ASP A 241 -5.57 -1.50 1.16
N GLY A 242 -6.17 -1.97 0.08
CA GLY A 242 -6.83 -1.09 -0.89
C GLY A 242 -8.06 -0.37 -0.33
N TRP A 243 -8.92 -1.05 0.41
CA TRP A 243 -10.16 -0.48 0.94
C TRP A 243 -10.01 0.11 2.34
N GLY A 244 -9.15 -0.47 3.16
CA GLY A 244 -8.90 0.00 4.52
C GLY A 244 -7.78 1.03 4.60
N GLY A 245 -6.55 0.62 4.28
CA GLY A 245 -5.38 1.50 4.39
C GLY A 245 -5.39 2.68 3.42
N SER A 246 -5.76 2.45 2.16
CA SER A 246 -5.69 3.49 1.12
C SER A 246 -7.00 4.27 0.96
N MET A 247 -8.09 3.60 0.58
CA MET A 247 -9.35 4.28 0.24
C MET A 247 -9.97 5.02 1.43
N LEU A 248 -9.98 4.39 2.60
CA LEU A 248 -10.48 5.02 3.83
C LEU A 248 -9.69 6.29 4.16
N ALA A 249 -8.36 6.22 4.11
CA ALA A 249 -7.50 7.37 4.38
C ALA A 249 -7.74 8.49 3.35
N THR A 250 -7.82 8.17 2.06
CA THR A 250 -8.11 9.15 1.01
C THR A 250 -9.44 9.85 1.22
N ASP A 251 -10.49 9.11 1.57
CA ASP A 251 -11.79 9.72 1.82
C ASP A 251 -11.79 10.62 3.08
N LEU A 252 -11.03 10.28 4.13
CA LEU A 252 -10.84 11.17 5.28
C LEU A 252 -10.01 12.41 4.93
N GLN A 253 -9.01 12.28 4.08
CA GLN A 253 -8.23 13.41 3.56
C GLN A 253 -9.11 14.35 2.73
N ASP A 254 -9.98 13.81 1.89
CA ASP A 254 -10.95 14.63 1.13
C ASP A 254 -11.84 15.47 2.05
N VAL A 255 -12.25 14.93 3.20
CA VAL A 255 -13.02 15.70 4.19
C VAL A 255 -12.19 16.83 4.80
N LEU A 256 -10.90 16.61 5.05
CA LEU A 256 -9.99 17.61 5.66
C LEU A 256 -9.53 18.69 4.69
N PHE A 257 -9.28 18.33 3.43
CA PHE A 257 -8.65 19.20 2.44
C PHE A 257 -9.59 19.69 1.35
N GLY A 258 -10.68 18.98 1.13
CA GLY A 258 -11.62 19.13 0.01
C GLY A 258 -11.42 17.99 -0.99
N THR A 259 -12.53 17.57 -1.61
CA THR A 259 -12.52 16.52 -2.63
C THR A 259 -11.92 17.04 -3.92
N PRO A 260 -10.83 16.45 -4.45
CA PRO A 260 -10.25 16.88 -5.71
C PRO A 260 -11.16 16.54 -6.89
N TYR A 261 -11.06 17.31 -7.94
CA TYR A 261 -11.77 17.07 -9.21
C TYR A 261 -10.77 17.14 -10.37
N PRO A 262 -11.07 16.45 -11.49
CA PRO A 262 -10.18 16.46 -12.65
C PRO A 262 -9.97 17.86 -13.19
N LEU A 263 -8.70 18.25 -13.35
CA LEU A 263 -8.27 19.48 -14.01
C LEU A 263 -7.55 19.12 -15.32
N GLN A 264 -7.53 20.08 -16.26
CA GLN A 264 -6.68 19.95 -17.42
C GLN A 264 -5.22 19.99 -16.95
N ALA A 265 -4.45 18.96 -17.33
CA ALA A 265 -3.05 18.83 -16.96
C ALA A 265 -2.23 18.34 -18.14
N GLU A 266 -0.92 18.65 -18.12
CA GLU A 266 0.09 18.07 -18.99
C GLU A 266 1.02 17.19 -18.13
N ALA A 267 1.33 16.00 -18.62
CA ALA A 267 2.01 14.98 -17.81
C ALA A 267 3.33 14.53 -18.48
N ASN A 268 4.32 15.40 -18.57
CA ASN A 268 5.68 15.05 -18.95
C ASN A 268 6.70 16.07 -18.41
N LEU A 269 7.99 15.78 -18.54
CA LEU A 269 9.06 16.68 -18.07
C LEU A 269 9.20 17.95 -18.92
N GLY A 270 8.62 17.98 -20.12
CA GLY A 270 8.63 19.17 -20.99
C GLY A 270 7.71 20.31 -20.55
N VAL A 271 6.93 20.13 -19.48
CA VAL A 271 6.06 21.19 -18.94
C VAL A 271 6.82 22.25 -18.14
N MET A 272 8.04 21.97 -17.68
CA MET A 272 8.87 22.94 -16.98
C MET A 272 9.35 24.04 -17.92
N LYS A 273 9.27 25.30 -17.46
CA LYS A 273 9.62 26.49 -18.23
C LYS A 273 10.65 27.34 -17.50
N GLU A 274 11.65 27.87 -18.25
CA GLU A 274 12.76 28.64 -17.67
C GLU A 274 12.33 29.95 -17.03
N ASP A 275 11.32 30.60 -17.58
CA ASP A 275 10.81 31.91 -17.13
C ASP A 275 9.67 31.83 -16.09
N HIS A 276 9.44 30.64 -15.54
CA HIS A 276 8.37 30.39 -14.59
C HIS A 276 8.92 29.80 -13.29
N VAL A 277 8.16 29.99 -12.21
CA VAL A 277 8.39 29.25 -10.97
C VAL A 277 7.87 27.84 -11.17
N ASN A 278 8.78 26.88 -11.24
CA ASN A 278 8.43 25.47 -11.35
C ASN A 278 8.34 24.87 -9.94
N ILE A 279 7.19 24.29 -9.61
CA ILE A 279 6.95 23.64 -8.33
C ILE A 279 6.88 22.13 -8.60
N ILE A 280 7.79 21.39 -7.99
CA ILE A 280 7.80 19.91 -8.07
C ILE A 280 7.16 19.37 -6.80
N VAL A 281 6.02 18.71 -6.95
CA VAL A 281 5.35 17.97 -5.86
C VAL A 281 5.71 16.51 -6.01
N HIS A 282 6.36 15.96 -5.00
CA HIS A 282 6.72 14.54 -4.96
C HIS A 282 5.90 13.82 -3.89
N GLY A 283 5.20 12.76 -4.32
CA GLY A 283 4.36 11.95 -3.45
C GLY A 283 3.15 11.42 -4.23
N HIS A 284 2.19 10.89 -3.50
CA HIS A 284 0.95 10.36 -4.05
C HIS A 284 -0.29 10.92 -3.32
N GLU A 285 -0.16 12.13 -2.81
CA GLU A 285 -1.26 12.89 -2.23
C GLU A 285 -1.96 13.68 -3.33
N PRO A 286 -3.15 13.26 -3.79
CA PRO A 286 -3.80 13.87 -4.94
C PRO A 286 -4.29 15.29 -4.70
N VAL A 287 -4.46 15.70 -3.44
CA VAL A 287 -4.89 17.07 -3.09
C VAL A 287 -3.76 18.08 -3.25
N LEU A 288 -2.52 17.63 -3.13
CA LEU A 288 -1.33 18.48 -3.29
C LEU A 288 -0.83 18.54 -4.73
N SER A 289 -1.13 17.55 -5.54
CA SER A 289 -0.79 17.47 -6.95
C SER A 289 -1.90 17.99 -7.85
#